data_cf7c1f48371b57cad27e2d1fbb373bcf
#
_entry.id   cf7c1f48371b57cad27e2d1fbb373bcf
#
_cell.length_a   1.000
_cell.length_b   1.000
_cell.length_c   1.000
_cell.angle_alpha   90.00
_cell.angle_beta   90.00
_cell.angle_gamma   90.00
#
_symmetry.space_group_name_H-M   'P 1'
#
loop_
_entity.id
_entity.type
_entity.pdbx_description
1 polymer ?
#
loop_
_entity_poly.entity_id
_entity_poly.type
_entity_poly.pdbx_seq_one_letter_code
_entity_poly.pdbx_strand_id
1 'polypeptide(L)'
;RGRCSVLAYRADVDRRVQDMLAERAADPHLDPDLAALLTLGLHHEQQHQELILTDLKHLFSHNPLAPAYAVRPAATEAAPALSWHDFPGGIVEIGHAGTGFYYDNETPRHRVFLEPYRLASRLVTNGEFLQFIEAGGYADPVHWLAEGWDWRLAENRRQPLYWQRPGDWQEFTLGGLVALDRQRPVVHVSYYEADAYARWAEARLPTEAEWENAAATLPVAGHFAGRREFHPATAVADGLAQLFGDAWEWTRSSYEPYPGFRAGAGAVGEYNGKFMVNQRSEEHTSELQ
;
A
#
# COMPACT_ATOMS: atom_id res chain seq x y z
N ARG A 1 -24.38 -11.93 19.61
CA ARG A 1 -23.60 -13.13 19.99
C ARG A 1 -22.47 -12.68 20.92
N GLY A 2 -22.29 -13.34 22.09
CA GLY A 2 -21.24 -12.93 23.03
C GLY A 2 -19.84 -13.32 22.56
N ARG A 3 -18.81 -12.62 23.08
CA ARG A 3 -17.39 -12.87 22.77
C ARG A 3 -17.01 -14.36 22.89
N CYS A 4 -17.48 -15.04 23.91
CA CYS A 4 -17.21 -16.49 24.13
C CYS A 4 -17.75 -17.36 22.99
N SER A 5 -18.91 -17.03 22.41
CA SER A 5 -19.48 -17.76 21.28
C SER A 5 -18.63 -17.60 20.00
N VAL A 6 -18.07 -16.42 19.77
CA VAL A 6 -17.19 -16.17 18.62
C VAL A 6 -15.86 -16.93 18.78
N LEU A 7 -15.26 -16.89 19.96
CA LEU A 7 -14.03 -17.61 20.25
C LEU A 7 -14.21 -19.13 20.15
N ALA A 8 -15.34 -19.66 20.64
CA ALA A 8 -15.65 -21.10 20.52
C ALA A 8 -15.84 -21.52 19.05
N TYR A 9 -16.51 -20.68 18.25
CA TYR A 9 -16.64 -20.92 16.81
C TYR A 9 -15.27 -20.93 16.11
N ARG A 10 -14.41 -19.95 16.38
CA ARG A 10 -13.05 -19.91 15.82
C ARG A 10 -12.26 -21.16 16.20
N ALA A 11 -12.25 -21.54 17.47
CA ALA A 11 -11.55 -22.74 17.93
C ALA A 11 -12.06 -24.03 17.27
N ASP A 12 -13.37 -24.13 17.00
CA ASP A 12 -13.93 -25.29 16.27
C ASP A 12 -13.47 -25.31 14.80
N VAL A 13 -13.46 -24.15 14.13
CA VAL A 13 -12.95 -24.05 12.76
C VAL A 13 -11.47 -24.40 12.69
N ASP A 14 -10.64 -23.83 13.57
CA ASP A 14 -9.20 -24.11 13.63
C ASP A 14 -8.92 -25.60 13.83
N ARG A 15 -9.63 -26.23 14.76
CA ARG A 15 -9.51 -27.68 14.97
C ARG A 15 -9.88 -28.49 13.73
N ARG A 16 -11.01 -28.20 13.08
CA ARG A 16 -11.43 -28.91 11.86
C ARG A 16 -10.44 -28.75 10.71
N VAL A 17 -9.87 -27.57 10.54
CA VAL A 17 -8.83 -27.33 9.53
C VAL A 17 -7.56 -28.13 9.86
N GLN A 18 -7.13 -28.13 11.15
CA GLN A 18 -5.98 -28.91 11.59
C GLN A 18 -6.19 -30.41 11.41
N ASP A 19 -7.36 -30.93 11.77
CA ASP A 19 -7.72 -32.33 11.59
C ASP A 19 -7.67 -32.72 10.10
N MET A 20 -8.28 -31.91 9.24
CA MET A 20 -8.25 -32.11 7.77
C MET A 20 -6.82 -32.10 7.22
N LEU A 21 -5.97 -31.16 7.69
CA LEU A 21 -4.58 -31.08 7.26
C LEU A 21 -3.76 -32.28 7.77
N ALA A 22 -3.99 -32.74 9.00
CA ALA A 22 -3.32 -33.90 9.56
C ALA A 22 -3.67 -35.20 8.81
N GLU A 23 -4.95 -35.38 8.46
CA GLU A 23 -5.39 -36.52 7.65
C GLU A 23 -4.74 -36.54 6.26
N ARG A 24 -4.52 -35.37 5.66
CA ARG A 24 -3.95 -35.22 4.32
C ARG A 24 -2.43 -35.09 4.30
N ALA A 25 -1.79 -34.70 5.39
CA ALA A 25 -0.32 -34.63 5.49
C ALA A 25 0.37 -35.98 5.29
N ALA A 26 -0.36 -37.08 5.47
CA ALA A 26 0.11 -38.44 5.17
C ALA A 26 -0.02 -38.82 3.69
N ASP A 27 -0.73 -38.00 2.90
CA ASP A 27 -0.91 -38.23 1.45
C ASP A 27 0.19 -37.50 0.67
N PRO A 28 1.12 -38.22 -0.02
CA PRO A 28 2.15 -37.58 -0.85
C PRO A 28 1.57 -36.85 -2.07
N HIS A 29 0.28 -36.97 -2.34
CA HIS A 29 -0.46 -36.31 -3.42
C HIS A 29 -1.47 -35.30 -2.86
N LEU A 30 -1.04 -34.42 -1.94
CA LEU A 30 -1.88 -33.31 -1.51
C LEU A 30 -2.44 -32.61 -2.76
N ASP A 31 -3.78 -32.52 -2.81
CA ASP A 31 -4.48 -31.86 -3.89
C ASP A 31 -3.92 -30.43 -4.10
N PRO A 32 -3.29 -30.14 -5.27
CA PRO A 32 -2.70 -28.83 -5.54
C PRO A 32 -3.70 -27.69 -5.39
N ASP A 33 -4.98 -27.93 -5.74
CA ASP A 33 -6.03 -26.94 -5.65
C ASP A 33 -6.34 -26.60 -4.17
N LEU A 34 -6.29 -27.58 -3.28
CA LEU A 34 -6.45 -27.35 -1.85
C LEU A 34 -5.27 -26.55 -1.28
N ALA A 35 -4.04 -26.87 -1.67
CA ALA A 35 -2.85 -26.13 -1.23
C ALA A 35 -2.90 -24.69 -1.70
N ALA A 36 -3.27 -24.43 -2.95
CA ALA A 36 -3.45 -23.09 -3.50
C ALA A 36 -4.53 -22.29 -2.74
N LEU A 37 -5.68 -22.93 -2.46
CA LEU A 37 -6.77 -22.30 -1.72
C LEU A 37 -6.39 -21.94 -0.28
N LEU A 38 -5.65 -22.81 0.41
CA LEU A 38 -5.17 -22.53 1.77
C LEU A 38 -4.15 -21.40 1.78
N THR A 39 -3.25 -21.38 0.80
CA THR A 39 -2.28 -20.30 0.64
C THR A 39 -2.98 -18.95 0.39
N LEU A 40 -3.94 -18.92 -0.52
CA LEU A 40 -4.78 -17.74 -0.77
C LEU A 40 -5.49 -17.30 0.51
N GLY A 41 -6.05 -18.23 1.28
CA GLY A 41 -6.73 -17.93 2.55
C GLY A 41 -5.80 -17.30 3.58
N LEU A 42 -4.54 -17.72 3.66
CA LEU A 42 -3.54 -17.10 4.55
C LEU A 42 -3.21 -15.67 4.12
N HIS A 43 -2.98 -15.42 2.84
CA HIS A 43 -2.74 -14.08 2.33
C HIS A 43 -3.95 -13.17 2.51
N HIS A 44 -5.15 -13.67 2.26
CA HIS A 44 -6.40 -12.93 2.51
C HIS A 44 -6.59 -12.58 4.00
N GLU A 45 -6.26 -13.48 4.92
CA GLU A 45 -6.28 -13.19 6.36
C GLU A 45 -5.29 -12.07 6.72
N GLN A 46 -4.12 -12.03 6.08
CA GLN A 46 -3.15 -10.96 6.28
C GLN A 46 -3.67 -9.61 5.79
N GLN A 47 -4.37 -9.55 4.64
CA GLN A 47 -5.04 -8.33 4.20
C GLN A 47 -6.07 -7.83 5.23
N HIS A 48 -6.85 -8.75 5.80
CA HIS A 48 -7.80 -8.37 6.87
C HIS A 48 -7.12 -7.86 8.14
N GLN A 49 -5.94 -8.38 8.50
CA GLN A 49 -5.16 -7.84 9.63
C GLN A 49 -4.74 -6.39 9.37
N GLU A 50 -4.34 -6.05 8.15
CA GLU A 50 -4.02 -4.68 7.75
C GLU A 50 -5.26 -3.78 7.80
N LEU A 51 -6.38 -4.22 7.23
CA LEU A 51 -7.64 -3.48 7.26
C LEU A 51 -8.14 -3.21 8.68
N ILE A 52 -8.01 -4.16 9.60
CA ILE A 52 -8.36 -3.98 11.01
C ILE A 52 -7.52 -2.87 11.65
N LEU A 53 -6.22 -2.80 11.36
CA LEU A 53 -5.35 -1.74 11.87
C LEU A 53 -5.70 -0.38 11.26
N THR A 54 -6.05 -0.34 9.98
CA THR A 54 -6.51 0.88 9.29
C THR A 54 -7.81 1.41 9.90
N ASP A 55 -8.79 0.53 10.08
CA ASP A 55 -10.09 0.87 10.68
C ASP A 55 -9.93 1.31 12.15
N LEU A 56 -9.07 0.64 12.90
CA LEU A 56 -8.76 0.98 14.28
C LEU A 56 -8.12 2.36 14.37
N LYS A 57 -7.18 2.67 13.49
CA LYS A 57 -6.57 4.00 13.40
C LYS A 57 -7.61 5.06 13.11
N HIS A 58 -8.50 4.80 12.14
CA HIS A 58 -9.57 5.74 11.81
C HIS A 58 -10.52 5.95 12.97
N LEU A 59 -10.99 4.89 13.61
CA LEU A 59 -11.85 4.97 14.80
C LEU A 59 -11.20 5.78 15.92
N PHE A 60 -9.93 5.53 16.20
CA PHE A 60 -9.22 6.22 17.27
C PHE A 60 -8.94 7.68 16.97
N SER A 61 -8.76 8.05 15.71
CA SER A 61 -8.54 9.44 15.30
C SER A 61 -9.76 10.35 15.58
N HIS A 62 -10.96 9.78 15.67
CA HIS A 62 -12.19 10.49 16.01
C HIS A 62 -12.41 10.62 17.53
N ASN A 63 -11.61 9.92 18.32
CA ASN A 63 -11.71 10.00 19.77
C ASN A 63 -10.92 11.24 20.27
N PRO A 64 -11.56 12.18 20.98
CA PRO A 64 -10.87 13.38 21.47
C PRO A 64 -9.72 13.10 22.45
N LEU A 65 -9.66 11.90 23.03
CA LEU A 65 -8.56 11.48 23.89
C LEU A 65 -7.34 10.99 23.09
N ALA A 66 -7.44 10.88 21.76
CA ALA A 66 -6.39 10.41 20.86
C ALA A 66 -5.66 9.16 21.37
N PRO A 67 -6.37 8.04 21.65
CA PRO A 67 -5.77 6.88 22.29
C PRO A 67 -4.70 6.23 21.38
N ALA A 68 -3.66 5.67 22.00
CA ALA A 68 -2.65 4.87 21.32
C ALA A 68 -2.99 3.39 21.38
N TYR A 69 -2.75 2.67 20.27
CA TYR A 69 -2.79 1.21 20.20
C TYR A 69 -1.42 0.60 20.48
N ALA A 70 -0.36 1.21 19.94
CA ALA A 70 1.00 0.74 20.11
C ALA A 70 1.96 1.92 20.26
N VAL A 71 3.10 1.72 20.90
CA VAL A 71 4.12 2.76 21.00
C VAL A 71 4.86 2.84 19.66
N ARG A 72 4.96 4.04 19.10
CA ARG A 72 5.75 4.29 17.90
C ARG A 72 7.22 4.51 18.28
N PRO A 73 8.17 3.83 17.62
CA PRO A 73 9.58 4.15 17.77
C PRO A 73 9.84 5.60 17.32
N ALA A 74 10.70 6.30 18.05
CA ALA A 74 11.18 7.61 17.61
C ALA A 74 11.96 7.47 16.30
N ALA A 75 11.85 8.45 15.40
CA ALA A 75 12.75 8.53 14.25
C ALA A 75 14.15 8.83 14.74
N THR A 76 15.12 8.13 14.20
CA THR A 76 16.51 8.23 14.66
C THR A 76 17.47 8.84 13.65
N GLU A 77 17.07 8.91 12.37
CA GLU A 77 17.97 9.31 11.28
C GLU A 77 17.28 10.23 10.27
N ALA A 78 18.07 11.09 9.61
CA ALA A 78 17.60 11.90 8.50
C ALA A 78 17.44 11.04 7.25
N ALA A 79 16.35 11.25 6.52
CA ALA A 79 16.18 10.62 5.21
C ALA A 79 17.30 11.08 4.26
N PRO A 80 17.86 10.21 3.41
CA PRO A 80 18.78 10.61 2.37
C PRO A 80 18.13 11.61 1.42
N ALA A 81 18.93 12.48 0.80
CA ALA A 81 18.43 13.38 -0.23
C ALA A 81 17.76 12.57 -1.35
N LEU A 82 16.62 13.05 -1.86
CA LEU A 82 15.96 12.41 -2.97
C LEU A 82 16.85 12.51 -4.22
N SER A 83 17.10 11.38 -4.85
CA SER A 83 17.79 11.26 -6.13
C SER A 83 16.92 10.53 -7.14
N TRP A 84 17.36 10.47 -8.39
CA TRP A 84 16.60 9.87 -9.48
C TRP A 84 17.39 8.73 -10.11
N HIS A 85 16.73 7.61 -10.33
CA HIS A 85 17.26 6.46 -11.04
C HIS A 85 16.72 6.43 -12.46
N ASP A 86 17.62 6.35 -13.44
CA ASP A 86 17.29 6.31 -14.86
C ASP A 86 16.97 4.89 -15.32
N PHE A 87 15.88 4.77 -16.07
CA PHE A 87 15.46 3.53 -16.72
C PHE A 87 15.37 3.77 -18.24
N PRO A 88 16.02 2.94 -19.06
CA PRO A 88 16.11 3.20 -20.50
C PRO A 88 14.81 2.99 -21.27
N GLY A 89 13.81 2.40 -20.62
CA GLY A 89 12.57 2.00 -21.30
C GLY A 89 12.76 0.81 -22.24
N GLY A 90 11.84 0.67 -23.20
CA GLY A 90 11.81 -0.45 -24.15
C GLY A 90 10.65 -1.40 -23.89
N ILE A 91 10.71 -2.58 -24.50
CA ILE A 91 9.71 -3.63 -24.27
C ILE A 91 10.11 -4.43 -23.01
N VAL A 92 9.25 -4.39 -22.01
CA VAL A 92 9.40 -5.13 -20.76
C VAL A 92 8.26 -6.13 -20.59
N GLU A 93 8.43 -7.10 -19.73
CA GLU A 93 7.38 -8.05 -19.36
C GLU A 93 6.91 -7.77 -17.93
N ILE A 94 5.61 -7.61 -17.80
CA ILE A 94 4.90 -7.27 -16.56
C ILE A 94 3.97 -8.41 -16.16
N GLY A 95 3.80 -8.61 -14.88
CA GLY A 95 2.97 -9.65 -14.30
C GLY A 95 3.77 -10.87 -13.82
N HIS A 96 3.14 -11.64 -12.96
CA HIS A 96 3.78 -12.79 -12.32
C HIS A 96 4.27 -13.86 -13.33
N ALA A 97 5.47 -14.38 -13.12
CA ALA A 97 6.10 -15.43 -13.94
C ALA A 97 6.81 -16.51 -13.11
N GLY A 98 6.63 -16.51 -11.80
CA GLY A 98 7.31 -17.41 -10.89
C GLY A 98 6.49 -18.64 -10.50
N THR A 99 7.00 -19.38 -9.52
CA THR A 99 6.35 -20.54 -8.88
C THR A 99 5.77 -20.22 -7.51
N GLY A 100 5.91 -18.98 -7.04
CA GLY A 100 5.40 -18.53 -5.75
C GLY A 100 3.90 -18.22 -5.78
N PHE A 101 3.41 -17.69 -4.65
CA PHE A 101 2.05 -17.17 -4.57
C PHE A 101 1.92 -15.90 -5.39
N TYR A 102 0.76 -15.70 -6.00
CA TYR A 102 0.34 -14.48 -6.68
C TYR A 102 -1.20 -14.38 -6.63
N TYR A 103 -1.72 -13.19 -6.71
CA TYR A 103 -3.14 -12.96 -6.92
C TYR A 103 -3.48 -13.07 -8.40
N ASP A 104 -4.69 -13.46 -8.74
CA ASP A 104 -5.12 -13.69 -10.12
C ASP A 104 -5.01 -12.43 -11.00
N ASN A 105 -5.20 -11.23 -10.42
CA ASN A 105 -5.05 -9.94 -11.10
C ASN A 105 -3.59 -9.58 -11.46
N GLU A 106 -2.60 -10.31 -10.92
CA GLU A 106 -1.18 -10.18 -11.31
C GLU A 106 -0.83 -11.02 -12.55
N THR A 107 -1.84 -11.62 -13.20
CA THR A 107 -1.68 -12.43 -14.41
C THR A 107 -2.69 -12.08 -15.50
N PRO A 108 -2.43 -12.46 -16.75
CA PRO A 108 -1.24 -13.16 -17.27
C PRO A 108 -0.06 -12.19 -17.48
N ARG A 109 1.17 -12.73 -17.40
CA ARG A 109 2.36 -11.97 -17.78
C ARG A 109 2.24 -11.54 -19.24
N HIS A 110 2.58 -10.28 -19.50
CA HIS A 110 2.40 -9.66 -20.81
C HIS A 110 3.50 -8.64 -21.09
N ARG A 111 3.63 -8.22 -22.35
CA ARG A 111 4.61 -7.22 -22.77
C ARG A 111 4.01 -5.84 -22.78
N VAL A 112 4.77 -4.88 -22.24
CA VAL A 112 4.43 -3.45 -22.25
C VAL A 112 5.62 -2.68 -22.82
N PHE A 113 5.37 -1.65 -23.58
CA PHE A 113 6.41 -0.70 -24.00
C PHE A 113 6.46 0.45 -22.99
N LEU A 114 7.66 0.73 -22.48
CA LEU A 114 7.93 1.87 -21.61
C LEU A 114 8.81 2.88 -22.34
N GLU A 115 8.44 4.15 -22.28
CA GLU A 115 9.35 5.23 -22.63
C GLU A 115 10.48 5.32 -21.58
N PRO A 116 11.66 5.89 -21.91
CA PRO A 116 12.66 6.18 -20.89
C PRO A 116 12.07 7.03 -19.77
N TYR A 117 12.32 6.63 -18.52
CA TYR A 117 11.76 7.30 -17.34
C TYR A 117 12.78 7.36 -16.19
N ARG A 118 12.46 8.16 -15.21
CA ARG A 118 13.20 8.22 -13.95
C ARG A 118 12.26 7.94 -12.79
N LEU A 119 12.73 7.16 -11.83
CA LEU A 119 12.03 6.90 -10.59
C LEU A 119 12.80 7.53 -9.42
N ALA A 120 12.08 8.13 -8.49
CA ALA A 120 12.65 8.67 -7.26
C ALA A 120 13.27 7.55 -6.42
N SER A 121 14.38 7.84 -5.76
CA SER A 121 15.13 6.85 -4.97
C SER A 121 14.40 6.35 -3.73
N ARG A 122 13.37 7.04 -3.29
CA ARG A 122 12.57 6.75 -2.09
C ARG A 122 11.20 7.41 -2.15
N LEU A 123 10.35 7.06 -1.21
CA LEU A 123 9.08 7.73 -1.01
C LEU A 123 9.26 9.22 -0.64
N VAL A 124 8.24 10.03 -1.00
CA VAL A 124 8.16 11.44 -0.60
C VAL A 124 7.99 11.53 0.91
N THR A 125 8.79 12.38 1.54
CA THR A 125 8.74 12.58 2.98
C THR A 125 7.65 13.57 3.40
N ASN A 126 7.24 13.49 4.66
CA ASN A 126 6.36 14.49 5.28
C ASN A 126 6.91 15.91 5.14
N GLY A 127 8.24 16.07 5.26
CA GLY A 127 8.88 17.38 5.13
C GLY A 127 8.76 17.96 3.72
N GLU A 128 8.93 17.14 2.69
CA GLU A 128 8.77 17.54 1.29
C GLU A 128 7.30 17.85 0.97
N PHE A 129 6.37 17.02 1.43
CA PHE A 129 4.95 17.27 1.24
C PHE A 129 4.48 18.53 1.97
N LEU A 130 5.07 18.82 3.14
CA LEU A 130 4.80 20.04 3.88
C LEU A 130 5.25 21.29 3.11
N GLN A 131 6.35 21.24 2.36
CA GLN A 131 6.75 22.34 1.47
C GLN A 131 5.70 22.65 0.40
N PHE A 132 5.07 21.61 -0.17
CA PHE A 132 3.93 21.78 -1.10
C PHE A 132 2.75 22.49 -0.42
N ILE A 133 2.41 22.09 0.81
CA ILE A 133 1.33 22.76 1.59
C ILE A 133 1.68 24.23 1.84
N GLU A 134 2.90 24.50 2.33
CA GLU A 134 3.37 25.85 2.67
C GLU A 134 3.55 26.75 1.45
N ALA A 135 3.84 26.19 0.28
CA ALA A 135 3.84 26.89 -1.01
C ALA A 135 2.43 27.21 -1.55
N GLY A 136 1.36 26.82 -0.82
CA GLY A 136 -0.01 27.07 -1.24
C GLY A 136 -0.59 26.01 -2.18
N GLY A 137 0.00 24.83 -2.27
CA GLY A 137 -0.42 23.78 -3.19
C GLY A 137 -1.88 23.35 -3.06
N TYR A 138 -2.46 23.44 -1.86
CA TYR A 138 -3.90 23.21 -1.65
C TYR A 138 -4.78 24.42 -2.04
N ALA A 139 -4.20 25.56 -2.36
CA ALA A 139 -4.94 26.76 -2.75
C ALA A 139 -4.86 27.08 -4.24
N ASP A 140 -3.96 26.42 -4.97
CA ASP A 140 -3.75 26.66 -6.40
C ASP A 140 -4.31 25.50 -7.24
N PRO A 141 -5.38 25.71 -8.03
CA PRO A 141 -6.01 24.68 -8.85
C PRO A 141 -5.10 24.15 -9.96
N VAL A 142 -4.02 24.84 -10.33
CA VAL A 142 -3.16 24.49 -11.48
C VAL A 142 -2.51 23.09 -11.31
N HIS A 143 -2.30 22.65 -10.08
CA HIS A 143 -1.69 21.36 -9.78
C HIS A 143 -2.69 20.22 -9.75
N TRP A 144 -3.99 20.50 -9.66
CA TRP A 144 -5.02 19.52 -9.40
C TRP A 144 -5.72 19.02 -10.67
N LEU A 145 -6.09 17.75 -10.66
CA LEU A 145 -7.12 17.25 -11.57
C LEU A 145 -8.46 17.91 -11.22
N ALA A 146 -9.31 18.16 -12.20
CA ALA A 146 -10.58 18.86 -12.00
C ALA A 146 -11.45 18.20 -10.90
N GLU A 147 -11.64 16.90 -10.98
CA GLU A 147 -12.38 16.12 -9.97
C GLU A 147 -11.74 16.19 -8.58
N GLY A 148 -10.40 16.14 -8.51
CA GLY A 148 -9.65 16.29 -7.27
C GLY A 148 -9.79 17.68 -6.66
N TRP A 149 -9.84 18.72 -7.50
CA TRP A 149 -10.08 20.08 -7.06
C TRP A 149 -11.48 20.25 -6.46
N ASP A 150 -12.50 19.73 -7.13
CA ASP A 150 -13.88 19.77 -6.66
C ASP A 150 -14.05 19.01 -5.34
N TRP A 151 -13.46 17.80 -5.24
CA TRP A 151 -13.42 17.02 -4.01
C TRP A 151 -12.73 17.80 -2.87
N ARG A 152 -11.56 18.40 -3.15
CA ARG A 152 -10.80 19.19 -2.18
C ARG A 152 -11.63 20.37 -1.64
N LEU A 153 -12.39 21.05 -2.52
CA LEU A 153 -13.27 22.15 -2.12
C LEU A 153 -14.45 21.64 -1.27
N ALA A 154 -15.12 20.57 -1.71
CA ALA A 154 -16.26 20.00 -1.03
C ALA A 154 -15.91 19.52 0.39
N GLU A 155 -14.76 18.85 0.55
CA GLU A 155 -14.27 18.33 1.82
C GLU A 155 -13.47 19.37 2.63
N ASN A 156 -13.28 20.58 2.09
CA ASN A 156 -12.44 21.62 2.68
C ASN A 156 -11.03 21.11 3.07
N ARG A 157 -10.46 20.23 2.23
CA ARG A 157 -9.14 19.65 2.47
C ARG A 157 -8.04 20.70 2.34
N ARG A 158 -7.08 20.67 3.25
CA ARG A 158 -5.93 21.59 3.31
C ARG A 158 -4.63 20.88 3.67
N GLN A 159 -4.69 19.59 3.99
CA GLN A 159 -3.59 18.75 4.43
C GLN A 159 -4.00 17.26 4.32
N PRO A 160 -3.05 16.33 4.38
CA PRO A 160 -3.33 14.89 4.43
C PRO A 160 -4.26 14.50 5.58
N LEU A 161 -4.96 13.40 5.40
CA LEU A 161 -5.79 12.83 6.46
C LEU A 161 -4.93 12.56 7.71
N TYR A 162 -5.49 12.81 8.89
CA TYR A 162 -4.84 12.67 10.20
C TYR A 162 -3.79 13.71 10.56
N TRP A 163 -3.45 14.65 9.67
CA TRP A 163 -2.61 15.78 10.03
C TRP A 163 -3.44 16.89 10.68
N GLN A 164 -2.84 17.59 11.63
CA GLN A 164 -3.44 18.77 12.25
C GLN A 164 -2.36 19.77 12.69
N ARG A 165 -2.75 21.04 12.86
CA ARG A 165 -1.83 22.10 13.25
C ARG A 165 -2.45 22.99 14.34
N PRO A 166 -2.56 22.52 15.60
CA PRO A 166 -3.02 23.38 16.71
C PRO A 166 -2.01 24.45 17.12
N GLY A 167 -0.76 24.30 16.81
CA GLY A 167 0.42 25.17 16.96
C GLY A 167 1.46 24.67 15.98
N ASP A 168 2.12 23.58 16.33
CA ASP A 168 3.01 22.85 15.46
C ASP A 168 2.29 21.71 14.72
N TRP A 169 2.90 21.22 13.64
CA TRP A 169 2.37 20.12 12.87
C TRP A 169 2.41 18.81 13.67
N GLN A 170 1.30 18.12 13.67
CA GLN A 170 1.08 16.83 14.32
C GLN A 170 0.39 15.87 13.36
N GLU A 171 0.60 14.58 13.57
CA GLU A 171 -0.13 13.50 12.89
C GLU A 171 -0.74 12.53 13.91
N PHE A 172 -1.91 11.99 13.59
CA PHE A 172 -2.49 10.89 14.35
C PHE A 172 -2.00 9.56 13.77
N THR A 173 -1.42 8.74 14.61
CA THR A 173 -0.88 7.41 14.28
C THR A 173 -1.51 6.35 15.19
N LEU A 174 -1.20 5.06 14.98
CA LEU A 174 -1.53 4.02 15.96
C LEU A 174 -0.78 4.21 17.29
N GLY A 175 0.22 5.07 17.33
CA GLY A 175 0.86 5.56 18.56
C GLY A 175 0.18 6.77 19.22
N GLY A 176 -1.02 7.13 18.74
CA GLY A 176 -1.74 8.34 19.19
C GLY A 176 -1.33 9.58 18.38
N LEU A 177 -1.63 10.74 18.93
CA LEU A 177 -1.27 12.04 18.36
C LEU A 177 0.17 12.37 18.70
N VAL A 178 1.01 12.56 17.68
CA VAL A 178 2.46 12.81 17.82
C VAL A 178 2.90 14.00 16.99
N ALA A 179 4.04 14.60 17.30
CA ALA A 179 4.67 15.58 16.43
C ALA A 179 4.94 14.98 15.05
N LEU A 180 4.68 15.75 13.99
CA LEU A 180 4.93 15.32 12.62
C LEU A 180 6.43 15.09 12.40
N ASP A 181 6.77 13.85 12.08
CA ASP A 181 8.14 13.48 11.75
C ASP A 181 8.42 13.78 10.27
N ARG A 182 9.19 14.81 10.00
CA ARG A 182 9.47 15.29 8.65
C ARG A 182 10.30 14.34 7.80
N GLN A 183 10.96 13.34 8.40
CA GLN A 183 11.86 12.42 7.71
C GLN A 183 11.16 11.15 7.22
N ARG A 184 9.97 10.86 7.74
CA ARG A 184 9.19 9.69 7.35
C ARG A 184 8.36 9.94 6.10
N PRO A 185 8.00 8.88 5.34
CA PRO A 185 7.10 9.00 4.20
C PRO A 185 5.77 9.65 4.57
N VAL A 186 5.26 10.48 3.66
CA VAL A 186 3.89 10.97 3.76
C VAL A 186 2.92 9.82 3.42
N VAL A 187 1.92 9.64 4.27
CA VAL A 187 0.88 8.63 4.09
C VAL A 187 -0.50 9.23 4.29
N HIS A 188 -1.54 8.46 3.92
CA HIS A 188 -2.94 8.89 4.00
C HIS A 188 -3.26 10.11 3.13
N VAL A 189 -2.60 10.19 1.99
CA VAL A 189 -2.93 11.10 0.90
C VAL A 189 -3.84 10.37 -0.10
N SER A 190 -4.80 11.07 -0.66
CA SER A 190 -5.59 10.58 -1.78
C SER A 190 -4.76 10.59 -3.06
N TYR A 191 -5.22 9.84 -4.07
CA TYR A 191 -4.65 9.92 -5.42
C TYR A 191 -4.52 11.36 -5.93
N TYR A 192 -5.53 12.18 -5.70
CA TYR A 192 -5.55 13.58 -6.14
C TYR A 192 -4.47 14.42 -5.45
N GLU A 193 -4.24 14.20 -4.16
CA GLU A 193 -3.18 14.87 -3.40
C GLU A 193 -1.79 14.44 -3.86
N ALA A 194 -1.61 13.15 -4.12
CA ALA A 194 -0.34 12.60 -4.61
C ALA A 194 -0.02 13.14 -6.03
N ASP A 195 -1.01 13.15 -6.96
CA ASP A 195 -0.85 13.71 -8.30
C ASP A 195 -0.59 15.21 -8.27
N ALA A 196 -1.30 15.97 -7.40
CA ALA A 196 -1.09 17.41 -7.26
C ALA A 196 0.32 17.73 -6.73
N TYR A 197 0.80 16.99 -5.72
CA TYR A 197 2.17 17.12 -5.25
C TYR A 197 3.18 16.82 -6.36
N ALA A 198 2.99 15.71 -7.10
CA ALA A 198 3.90 15.33 -8.16
C ALA A 198 4.00 16.42 -9.25
N ARG A 199 2.87 17.02 -9.67
CA ARG A 199 2.86 18.14 -10.62
C ARG A 199 3.55 19.39 -10.07
N TRP A 200 3.31 19.73 -8.82
CA TRP A 200 4.00 20.84 -8.17
C TRP A 200 5.53 20.63 -8.14
N ALA A 201 5.96 19.41 -7.92
CA ALA A 201 7.37 19.00 -7.91
C ALA A 201 7.95 18.80 -9.33
N GLU A 202 7.26 19.24 -10.39
CA GLU A 202 7.64 19.06 -11.80
C GLU A 202 7.88 17.59 -12.20
N ALA A 203 7.12 16.70 -11.60
CA ALA A 203 7.18 15.26 -11.81
C ALA A 203 5.77 14.70 -12.11
N ARG A 204 5.65 13.41 -12.10
CA ARG A 204 4.39 12.67 -12.19
C ARG A 204 4.46 11.39 -11.36
N LEU A 205 3.32 10.82 -11.05
CA LEU A 205 3.27 9.46 -10.51
C LEU A 205 3.78 8.46 -11.56
N PRO A 206 4.44 7.37 -11.16
CA PRO A 206 4.82 6.29 -12.06
C PRO A 206 3.57 5.59 -12.60
N THR A 207 3.70 4.91 -13.72
CA THR A 207 2.73 3.89 -14.10
C THR A 207 3.02 2.62 -13.31
N GLU A 208 2.02 1.74 -13.17
CA GLU A 208 2.16 0.40 -12.59
C GLU A 208 3.33 -0.36 -13.24
N ALA A 209 3.38 -0.37 -14.58
CA ALA A 209 4.43 -1.05 -15.32
C ALA A 209 5.83 -0.43 -15.12
N GLU A 210 5.95 0.88 -14.92
CA GLU A 210 7.22 1.54 -14.58
C GLU A 210 7.69 1.14 -13.18
N TRP A 211 6.77 1.10 -12.23
CA TRP A 211 7.04 0.68 -10.86
C TRP A 211 7.47 -0.79 -10.80
N GLU A 212 6.68 -1.70 -11.39
CA GLU A 212 6.98 -3.13 -11.42
C GLU A 212 8.32 -3.41 -12.10
N ASN A 213 8.59 -2.76 -13.25
CA ASN A 213 9.88 -2.90 -13.94
C ASN A 213 11.07 -2.46 -13.07
N ALA A 214 10.92 -1.41 -12.27
CA ALA A 214 11.95 -0.94 -11.36
C ALA A 214 12.14 -1.92 -10.18
N ALA A 215 11.06 -2.47 -9.66
CA ALA A 215 11.06 -3.41 -8.52
C ALA A 215 11.51 -4.82 -8.89
N ALA A 216 11.31 -5.25 -10.15
CA ALA A 216 11.47 -6.64 -10.60
C ALA A 216 12.84 -7.28 -10.32
N THR A 217 13.89 -6.48 -10.20
CA THR A 217 15.26 -6.98 -9.94
C THR A 217 15.68 -6.86 -8.49
N LEU A 218 14.84 -6.30 -7.65
CA LEU A 218 15.14 -6.08 -6.24
C LEU A 218 14.65 -7.26 -5.39
N PRO A 219 15.33 -7.57 -4.29
CA PRO A 219 14.79 -8.52 -3.34
C PRO A 219 13.54 -7.96 -2.68
N VAL A 220 12.52 -8.80 -2.49
CA VAL A 220 11.34 -8.44 -1.71
C VAL A 220 11.76 -8.35 -0.24
N ALA A 221 12.23 -7.18 0.16
CA ALA A 221 12.70 -6.89 1.50
C ALA A 221 12.36 -5.44 1.87
N GLY A 222 11.79 -5.22 3.05
CA GLY A 222 11.36 -3.89 3.45
C GLY A 222 10.87 -3.81 4.89
N HIS A 223 10.15 -2.76 5.17
CA HIS A 223 9.58 -2.49 6.48
C HIS A 223 8.15 -3.04 6.56
N PHE A 224 8.04 -4.36 6.76
CA PHE A 224 6.76 -5.07 6.81
C PHE A 224 6.11 -5.05 8.20
N ALA A 225 4.80 -5.31 8.24
CA ALA A 225 3.97 -5.31 9.44
C ALA A 225 4.46 -6.27 10.56
N GLY A 226 5.23 -7.30 10.22
CA GLY A 226 5.84 -8.22 11.19
C GLY A 226 6.76 -7.53 12.22
N ARG A 227 7.30 -6.35 11.90
CA ARG A 227 8.06 -5.52 12.85
C ARG A 227 7.20 -4.85 13.92
N ARG A 228 5.87 -4.82 13.75
CA ARG A 228 4.89 -4.21 14.66
C ARG A 228 5.11 -2.72 14.95
N GLU A 229 5.77 -2.02 14.05
CA GLU A 229 5.95 -0.57 14.15
C GLU A 229 4.73 0.21 13.63
N PHE A 230 3.93 -0.40 12.76
CA PHE A 230 2.66 0.08 12.21
C PHE A 230 2.67 1.52 11.69
N HIS A 231 3.83 1.96 11.20
CA HIS A 231 4.04 3.27 10.61
C HIS A 231 5.27 3.22 9.71
N PRO A 232 5.28 3.90 8.55
CA PRO A 232 6.44 3.89 7.67
C PRO A 232 7.74 4.31 8.38
N ALA A 233 8.83 3.68 8.02
CA ALA A 233 10.16 4.04 8.52
C ALA A 233 10.82 5.10 7.64
N THR A 234 11.80 5.81 8.17
CA THR A 234 12.67 6.68 7.39
C THR A 234 13.53 5.84 6.44
N ALA A 235 13.68 6.25 5.19
CA ALA A 235 14.58 5.60 4.25
C ALA A 235 16.04 5.66 4.76
N VAL A 236 16.73 4.54 4.69
CA VAL A 236 18.13 4.45 5.22
C VAL A 236 19.13 3.95 4.18
N ALA A 237 18.72 3.66 2.95
CA ALA A 237 19.53 3.04 1.93
C ALA A 237 19.86 3.99 0.77
N ASP A 238 21.03 3.81 0.17
CA ASP A 238 21.33 4.31 -1.16
C ASP A 238 20.70 3.39 -2.21
N GLY A 239 20.28 3.96 -3.33
CA GLY A 239 19.56 3.24 -4.38
C GLY A 239 18.05 3.37 -4.26
N LEU A 240 17.30 2.46 -4.87
CA LEU A 240 15.84 2.41 -4.75
C LEU A 240 15.47 1.82 -3.38
N ALA A 241 14.81 2.61 -2.56
CA ALA A 241 14.38 2.25 -1.22
C ALA A 241 12.86 2.33 -1.07
N GLN A 242 12.31 1.57 -0.12
CA GLN A 242 10.90 1.62 0.29
C GLN A 242 9.89 1.17 -0.78
N LEU A 243 10.32 0.52 -1.86
CA LEU A 243 9.41 -0.10 -2.84
C LEU A 243 8.61 -1.26 -2.25
N PHE A 244 9.06 -1.84 -1.14
CA PHE A 244 8.39 -2.94 -0.45
C PHE A 244 8.15 -2.60 1.02
N GLY A 245 6.93 -2.82 1.49
CA GLY A 245 6.54 -2.45 2.83
C GLY A 245 6.20 -0.96 2.96
N ASP A 246 6.49 -0.33 4.06
CA ASP A 246 6.26 1.06 4.41
C ASP A 246 4.87 1.62 4.09
N ALA A 247 4.49 1.76 2.81
CA ALA A 247 3.21 2.35 2.38
C ALA A 247 2.73 1.79 1.04
N TRP A 248 1.43 1.85 0.78
CA TRP A 248 0.85 1.72 -0.56
C TRP A 248 1.24 2.91 -1.41
N GLU A 249 1.63 2.67 -2.65
CA GLU A 249 2.12 3.70 -3.57
C GLU A 249 1.14 3.94 -4.71
N TRP A 250 0.60 5.16 -4.79
CA TRP A 250 -0.26 5.55 -5.90
C TRP A 250 0.48 5.49 -7.24
N THR A 251 -0.11 4.79 -8.21
CA THR A 251 0.32 4.87 -9.59
C THR A 251 -0.67 5.70 -10.43
N ARG A 252 -0.23 6.19 -11.58
CA ARG A 252 -1.13 6.88 -12.51
C ARG A 252 -1.97 5.93 -13.37
N SER A 253 -1.72 4.63 -13.30
CA SER A 253 -2.46 3.62 -14.06
C SER A 253 -3.89 3.48 -13.56
N SER A 254 -4.83 3.23 -14.47
CA SER A 254 -6.16 2.75 -14.09
C SER A 254 -6.05 1.31 -13.59
N TYR A 255 -6.87 0.95 -12.63
CA TYR A 255 -6.98 -0.44 -12.20
C TYR A 255 -7.82 -1.21 -13.23
N GLU A 256 -7.14 -1.83 -14.18
CA GLU A 256 -7.73 -2.56 -15.30
C GLU A 256 -7.18 -3.99 -15.36
N PRO A 257 -7.98 -4.95 -15.90
CA PRO A 257 -7.47 -6.30 -16.07
C PRO A 257 -6.29 -6.34 -17.06
N TYR A 258 -5.29 -7.13 -16.76
CA TYR A 258 -4.21 -7.37 -17.71
C TYR A 258 -4.71 -7.99 -19.01
N PRO A 259 -4.05 -7.75 -20.16
CA PRO A 259 -4.44 -8.30 -21.45
C PRO A 259 -4.55 -9.83 -21.40
N GLY A 260 -5.75 -10.36 -21.62
CA GLY A 260 -6.03 -11.78 -21.55
C GLY A 260 -6.41 -12.30 -20.16
N PHE A 261 -6.56 -11.45 -19.17
CA PHE A 261 -7.07 -11.82 -17.83
C PHE A 261 -8.38 -12.60 -17.92
N ARG A 262 -8.52 -13.61 -17.07
CA ARG A 262 -9.76 -14.35 -16.88
C ARG A 262 -9.94 -14.60 -15.39
N ALA A 263 -11.04 -14.08 -14.86
CA ALA A 263 -11.41 -14.34 -13.48
C ALA A 263 -11.57 -15.85 -13.23
N GLY A 264 -11.09 -16.32 -12.09
CA GLY A 264 -11.32 -17.69 -11.64
C GLY A 264 -12.80 -18.01 -11.46
N ALA A 265 -13.15 -19.28 -11.41
CA ALA A 265 -14.53 -19.70 -11.16
C ALA A 265 -14.91 -19.54 -9.68
N GLY A 266 -16.20 -19.21 -9.41
CA GLY A 266 -16.73 -19.13 -8.05
C GLY A 266 -16.31 -17.90 -7.26
N ALA A 267 -16.37 -17.97 -5.93
CA ALA A 267 -16.15 -16.86 -5.02
C ALA A 267 -14.73 -16.24 -5.13
N VAL A 268 -13.74 -17.02 -5.50
CA VAL A 268 -12.35 -16.55 -5.69
C VAL A 268 -12.28 -15.53 -6.84
N GLY A 269 -12.95 -15.82 -7.97
CA GLY A 269 -12.97 -14.93 -9.13
C GLY A 269 -13.84 -13.70 -8.94
N GLU A 270 -14.77 -13.71 -7.98
CA GLU A 270 -15.55 -12.53 -7.63
C GLU A 270 -14.74 -11.50 -6.83
N TYR A 271 -13.66 -11.92 -6.18
CA TYR A 271 -12.88 -11.06 -5.29
C TYR A 271 -12.06 -10.03 -6.09
N ASN A 272 -11.27 -10.47 -7.05
CA ASN A 272 -10.36 -9.61 -7.83
C ASN A 272 -10.91 -9.21 -9.21
N GLY A 273 -11.99 -9.82 -9.67
CA GLY A 273 -12.58 -9.54 -10.98
C GLY A 273 -13.43 -8.27 -11.07
N LYS A 274 -13.48 -7.47 -10.00
CA LYS A 274 -14.33 -6.27 -9.93
C LYS A 274 -13.56 -5.01 -10.26
N PHE A 275 -13.11 -4.88 -11.50
CA PHE A 275 -12.50 -3.65 -11.99
C PHE A 275 -13.54 -2.54 -12.09
N MET A 276 -13.19 -1.34 -11.63
CA MET A 276 -14.08 -0.18 -11.62
C MET A 276 -13.44 1.00 -12.33
N VAL A 277 -14.24 1.76 -13.10
CA VAL A 277 -13.79 2.87 -13.95
C VAL A 277 -13.01 3.95 -13.20
N ASN A 278 -13.31 4.17 -11.92
CA ASN A 278 -12.71 5.24 -11.12
C ASN A 278 -11.66 4.72 -10.12
N GLN A 279 -11.16 3.49 -10.29
CA GLN A 279 -10.07 2.97 -9.47
C GLN A 279 -8.72 3.24 -10.13
N ARG A 280 -7.75 3.55 -9.30
CA ARG A 280 -6.33 3.61 -9.68
C ARG A 280 -5.60 2.41 -9.10
N SER A 281 -4.59 1.95 -9.83
CA SER A 281 -3.70 0.92 -9.33
C SER A 281 -2.83 1.49 -8.21
N GLU A 282 -2.73 0.75 -7.14
CA GLU A 282 -1.80 0.96 -6.03
C GLU A 282 -0.84 -0.22 -5.98
N GLU A 283 0.43 0.07 -5.84
CA GLU A 283 1.45 -0.96 -5.75
C GLU A 283 1.86 -1.18 -4.30
N HIS A 284 1.73 -2.40 -3.87
CA HIS A 284 2.19 -2.89 -2.58
C HIS A 284 2.35 -4.41 -2.65
N THR A 285 3.52 -4.89 -2.33
CA THR A 285 3.67 -6.30 -2.04
C THR A 285 3.37 -6.53 -0.58
N SER A 286 2.14 -6.93 -0.28
CA SER A 286 1.72 -7.31 1.05
C SER A 286 2.30 -8.67 1.43
N GLU A 287 3.59 -8.76 1.64
CA GLU A 287 4.18 -9.89 2.35
C GLU A 287 4.29 -9.56 3.82
N LEU A 288 3.25 -9.95 4.57
CA LEU A 288 3.37 -10.16 6.00
C LEU A 288 4.15 -11.46 6.20
N GLN A 289 5.46 -11.39 6.18
CA GLN A 289 6.33 -12.46 6.68
C GLN A 289 6.59 -12.32 8.16
#